data_04601cfc29f5e2249b34c8959a3102fe
#
_entry.id   04601cfc29f5e2249b34c8959a3102fe
#
_cell.length_a   1.000
_cell.length_b   1.000
_cell.length_c   1.000
_cell.angle_alpha   90.00
_cell.angle_beta   90.00
_cell.angle_gamma   90.00
#
_symmetry.space_group_name_H-M   'P 1'
#
loop_
_entity.id
_entity.type
_entity.pdbx_description
1 polymer ?
#
loop_
_entity_poly.entity_id
_entity_poly.type
_entity_poly.pdbx_seq_one_letter_code
_entity_poly.pdbx_strand_id
1 'polypeptide(L)'
;MNNQKRIVIIGATSSIAEHCARQWAQEEGIHLVLVGRNMSKLVRVAADLKVRQPALEIELVEADFTKPKAIQETVNDLFLGGPITTALIAHGTLPDQADCQSNLELCQSTLEVNGVSPALFAEAFAQHMSKLNAGCIAIIGSVAGDRGRRSNYVYGAAKGLVTRYTQGLQHRFAGSGVQVTLIKPGPTDTPMTAGMDGKGKFASPEDVAKTIIAGIENKKLVIYAPGKWEIIMMVIRHLPSFIFNKMNI
;
A
#
# COMPACT_ATOMS: atom_id res chain seq x y z
N MET A 1 -5.23 22.01 22.03
CA MET A 1 -5.28 20.55 21.85
C MET A 1 -4.16 20.17 20.92
N ASN A 2 -3.26 19.30 21.34
CA ASN A 2 -2.10 18.90 20.54
C ASN A 2 -2.63 18.18 19.29
N ASN A 3 -2.48 18.80 18.11
CA ASN A 3 -3.04 18.26 16.85
C ASN A 3 -2.07 17.22 16.25
N GLN A 4 -1.63 16.26 17.10
CA GLN A 4 -0.69 15.23 16.71
C GLN A 4 -1.36 14.26 15.74
N LYS A 5 -0.81 14.14 14.54
CA LYS A 5 -1.25 13.16 13.54
C LYS A 5 -0.53 11.83 13.79
N ARG A 6 -1.24 10.79 14.20
CA ARG A 6 -0.69 9.45 14.36
C ARG A 6 -0.91 8.64 13.06
N ILE A 7 0.20 8.30 12.40
CA ILE A 7 0.21 7.61 11.10
C ILE A 7 0.80 6.22 11.28
N VAL A 8 0.02 5.20 10.93
CA VAL A 8 0.44 3.79 10.96
C VAL A 8 0.79 3.34 9.55
N ILE A 9 1.96 2.69 9.40
CA ILE A 9 2.44 2.18 8.11
C ILE A 9 2.63 0.66 8.20
N ILE A 10 1.71 -0.11 7.62
CA ILE A 10 1.80 -1.57 7.52
C ILE A 10 2.70 -1.94 6.34
N GLY A 11 3.80 -2.64 6.61
CA GLY A 11 4.85 -2.91 5.61
C GLY A 11 5.81 -1.75 5.45
N ALA A 12 6.19 -1.12 6.55
CA ALA A 12 7.02 0.08 6.61
C ALA A 12 8.41 -0.08 6.00
N THR A 13 8.86 -1.30 5.73
CA THR A 13 10.13 -1.61 5.06
C THR A 13 10.02 -1.71 3.54
N SER A 14 8.85 -1.43 2.95
CA SER A 14 8.71 -1.32 1.51
C SER A 14 9.25 0.04 1.03
N SER A 15 9.95 0.08 -0.10
CA SER A 15 10.60 1.30 -0.59
C SER A 15 9.63 2.48 -0.74
N ILE A 16 8.42 2.25 -1.27
CA ILE A 16 7.40 3.31 -1.36
C ILE A 16 6.99 3.79 0.03
N ALA A 17 6.80 2.86 1.00
CA ALA A 17 6.43 3.21 2.36
C ALA A 17 7.52 4.00 3.09
N GLU A 18 8.80 3.63 2.92
CA GLU A 18 9.92 4.38 3.47
C GLU A 18 9.96 5.83 2.96
N HIS A 19 9.71 6.04 1.65
CA HIS A 19 9.66 7.38 1.08
C HIS A 19 8.42 8.17 1.55
N CYS A 20 7.28 7.51 1.74
CA CYS A 20 6.12 8.13 2.38
C CYS A 20 6.44 8.54 3.82
N ALA A 21 7.08 7.67 4.61
CA ALA A 21 7.49 7.98 5.97
C ALA A 21 8.45 9.17 6.02
N ARG A 22 9.41 9.27 5.09
CA ARG A 22 10.33 10.42 4.97
C ARG A 22 9.61 11.73 4.66
N GLN A 23 8.56 11.70 3.84
CA GLN A 23 7.76 12.90 3.55
C GLN A 23 6.96 13.33 4.78
N TRP A 24 6.23 12.41 5.43
CA TRP A 24 5.49 12.73 6.66
C TRP A 24 6.40 13.19 7.80
N ALA A 25 7.62 12.65 7.89
CA ALA A 25 8.59 13.06 8.91
C ALA A 25 8.99 14.54 8.81
N GLN A 26 8.74 15.21 7.69
CA GLN A 26 9.00 16.65 7.51
C GLN A 26 7.90 17.55 8.09
N GLU A 27 6.73 16.98 8.40
CA GLU A 27 5.62 17.71 9.01
C GLU A 27 5.77 17.76 10.53
N GLU A 28 5.34 18.87 11.15
CA GLU A 28 5.30 18.98 12.60
C GLU A 28 4.14 18.18 13.20
N GLY A 29 4.33 17.68 14.42
CA GLY A 29 3.30 16.96 15.16
C GLY A 29 2.96 15.57 14.59
N ILE A 30 3.89 14.96 13.88
CA ILE A 30 3.74 13.60 13.38
C ILE A 30 4.26 12.58 14.39
N HIS A 31 3.46 11.54 14.63
CA HIS A 31 3.86 10.31 15.29
C HIS A 31 3.74 9.16 14.29
N LEU A 32 4.86 8.52 13.94
CA LEU A 32 4.89 7.37 13.02
C LEU A 32 4.88 6.06 13.80
N VAL A 33 3.99 5.15 13.41
CA VAL A 33 4.02 3.75 13.86
C VAL A 33 4.40 2.88 12.66
N LEU A 34 5.59 2.30 12.72
CA LEU A 34 6.17 1.48 11.66
C LEU A 34 5.92 0.00 11.97
N VAL A 35 5.07 -0.64 11.17
CA VAL A 35 4.71 -2.06 11.35
C VAL A 35 5.37 -2.91 10.28
N GLY A 36 6.02 -4.01 10.66
CA GLY A 36 6.72 -4.90 9.75
C GLY A 36 6.93 -6.30 10.31
N ARG A 37 7.40 -7.22 9.47
CA ARG A 37 7.67 -8.62 9.84
C ARG A 37 9.08 -8.88 10.35
N ASN A 38 9.92 -7.85 10.44
CA ASN A 38 11.32 -7.98 10.82
C ASN A 38 11.76 -6.72 11.56
N MET A 39 11.95 -6.86 12.86
CA MET A 39 12.33 -5.76 13.74
C MET A 39 13.66 -5.11 13.34
N SER A 40 14.66 -5.88 12.94
CA SER A 40 15.97 -5.32 12.54
C SER A 40 15.87 -4.41 11.31
N LYS A 41 14.96 -4.71 10.37
CA LYS A 41 14.69 -3.83 9.23
C LYS A 41 13.93 -2.57 9.66
N LEU A 42 12.97 -2.69 10.58
CA LEU A 42 12.23 -1.54 11.13
C LEU A 42 13.18 -0.57 11.85
N VAL A 43 14.08 -1.09 12.67
CA VAL A 43 15.10 -0.29 13.38
C VAL A 43 15.95 0.52 12.39
N ARG A 44 16.36 -0.07 11.25
CA ARG A 44 17.11 0.66 10.22
C ARG A 44 16.29 1.80 9.58
N VAL A 45 15.02 1.56 9.29
CA VAL A 45 14.13 2.60 8.77
C VAL A 45 13.96 3.73 9.79
N ALA A 46 13.72 3.39 11.05
CA ALA A 46 13.60 4.37 12.12
C ALA A 46 14.88 5.18 12.32
N ALA A 47 16.05 4.55 12.24
CA ALA A 47 17.34 5.23 12.34
C ALA A 47 17.53 6.25 11.20
N ASP A 48 17.21 5.90 9.94
CA ASP A 48 17.25 6.85 8.82
C ASP A 48 16.30 8.04 9.05
N LEU A 49 15.09 7.80 9.53
CA LEU A 49 14.12 8.85 9.84
C LEU A 49 14.59 9.75 10.98
N LYS A 50 15.18 9.20 12.03
CA LYS A 50 15.71 9.94 13.18
C LYS A 50 16.93 10.80 12.81
N VAL A 51 17.76 10.37 11.89
CA VAL A 51 18.87 11.20 11.36
C VAL A 51 18.33 12.44 10.64
N ARG A 52 17.22 12.31 9.92
CA ARG A 52 16.58 13.42 9.18
C ARG A 52 15.76 14.34 10.07
N GLN A 53 15.09 13.78 11.06
CA GLN A 53 14.24 14.49 12.02
C GLN A 53 14.40 13.89 13.42
N PRO A 54 15.37 14.41 14.22
CA PRO A 54 15.67 13.87 15.55
C PRO A 54 14.49 13.88 16.52
N ALA A 55 13.60 14.89 16.42
CA ALA A 55 12.44 15.05 17.29
C ALA A 55 11.23 14.18 16.89
N LEU A 56 11.28 13.48 15.73
CA LEU A 56 10.18 12.65 15.27
C LEU A 56 9.86 11.53 16.25
N GLU A 57 8.60 11.39 16.65
CA GLU A 57 8.13 10.25 17.43
C GLU A 57 7.94 9.03 16.56
N ILE A 58 8.57 7.92 16.91
CA ILE A 58 8.50 6.65 16.15
C ILE A 58 8.25 5.49 17.10
N GLU A 59 7.23 4.72 16.81
CA GLU A 59 6.92 3.44 17.43
C GLU A 59 7.21 2.30 16.42
N LEU A 60 7.78 1.18 16.88
CA LEU A 60 8.08 0.01 16.05
C LEU A 60 7.24 -1.18 16.53
N VAL A 61 6.56 -1.84 15.58
CA VAL A 61 5.72 -2.99 15.86
C VAL A 61 6.07 -4.14 14.92
N GLU A 62 6.45 -5.29 15.48
CA GLU A 62 6.61 -6.52 14.70
C GLU A 62 5.30 -7.30 14.69
N ALA A 63 4.85 -7.73 13.48
CA ALA A 63 3.56 -8.40 13.33
C ALA A 63 3.60 -9.47 12.23
N ASP A 64 2.77 -10.52 12.39
CA ASP A 64 2.48 -11.48 11.33
C ASP A 64 1.40 -10.91 10.39
N PHE A 65 1.69 -10.93 9.09
CA PHE A 65 0.81 -10.35 8.07
C PHE A 65 -0.12 -11.37 7.40
N THR A 66 -0.03 -12.63 7.77
CA THR A 66 -0.76 -13.72 7.11
C THR A 66 -1.86 -14.33 7.96
N LYS A 67 -1.73 -14.28 9.28
CA LYS A 67 -2.71 -14.85 10.20
C LYS A 67 -3.81 -13.84 10.56
N PRO A 68 -5.09 -14.11 10.23
CA PRO A 68 -6.19 -13.18 10.51
C PRO A 68 -6.29 -12.74 11.98
N LYS A 69 -6.09 -13.68 12.91
CA LYS A 69 -6.10 -13.38 14.34
C LYS A 69 -4.98 -12.41 14.72
N ALA A 70 -3.76 -12.63 14.26
CA ALA A 70 -2.62 -11.75 14.54
C ALA A 70 -2.82 -10.35 13.92
N ILE A 71 -3.39 -10.26 12.73
CA ILE A 71 -3.76 -8.99 12.09
C ILE A 71 -4.76 -8.22 12.97
N GLN A 72 -5.83 -8.90 13.43
CA GLN A 72 -6.85 -8.29 14.28
C GLN A 72 -6.26 -7.81 15.61
N GLU A 73 -5.46 -8.64 16.28
CA GLU A 73 -4.78 -8.30 17.54
C GLU A 73 -3.84 -7.10 17.35
N THR A 74 -2.99 -7.13 16.30
CA THR A 74 -2.10 -6.01 15.97
C THR A 74 -2.88 -4.70 15.80
N VAL A 75 -3.97 -4.70 15.03
CA VAL A 75 -4.73 -3.46 14.80
C VAL A 75 -5.46 -3.02 16.08
N ASN A 76 -5.98 -3.94 16.88
CA ASN A 76 -6.57 -3.61 18.19
C ASN A 76 -5.56 -2.90 19.10
N ASP A 77 -4.34 -3.45 19.22
CA ASP A 77 -3.27 -2.89 20.04
C ASP A 77 -2.83 -1.51 19.55
N LEU A 78 -2.76 -1.32 18.22
CA LEU A 78 -2.45 -0.02 17.64
C LEU A 78 -3.47 1.06 18.06
N PHE A 79 -4.75 0.73 18.18
CA PHE A 79 -5.77 1.68 18.63
C PHE A 79 -5.77 1.92 20.16
N LEU A 80 -5.15 1.04 20.96
CA LEU A 80 -4.90 1.32 22.40
C LEU A 80 -3.95 2.52 22.59
N GLY A 81 -3.02 2.73 21.68
CA GLY A 81 -2.10 3.88 21.68
C GLY A 81 -2.74 5.20 21.22
N GLY A 82 -4.05 5.24 20.98
CA GLY A 82 -4.79 6.42 20.58
C GLY A 82 -5.34 6.40 19.14
N PRO A 83 -6.08 7.43 18.74
CA PRO A 83 -6.69 7.51 17.42
C PRO A 83 -5.65 7.55 16.32
N ILE A 84 -5.93 6.86 15.22
CA ILE A 84 -5.08 6.79 14.03
C ILE A 84 -5.67 7.70 12.95
N THR A 85 -4.90 8.69 12.51
CA THR A 85 -5.33 9.62 11.46
C THR A 85 -5.19 9.02 10.07
N THR A 86 -4.13 8.22 9.84
CA THR A 86 -3.91 7.55 8.56
C THR A 86 -3.28 6.17 8.77
N ALA A 87 -3.86 5.15 8.16
CA ALA A 87 -3.30 3.82 8.04
C ALA A 87 -2.89 3.59 6.58
N LEU A 88 -1.58 3.50 6.30
CA LEU A 88 -1.04 3.15 4.98
C LEU A 88 -0.72 1.66 4.95
N ILE A 89 -1.40 0.89 4.11
CA ILE A 89 -1.17 -0.54 3.90
C ILE A 89 -0.30 -0.71 2.65
N ALA A 90 0.99 -1.06 2.83
CA ALA A 90 2.02 -0.93 1.81
C ALA A 90 2.87 -2.19 1.58
N HIS A 91 2.52 -3.31 2.19
CA HIS A 91 3.26 -4.55 2.01
C HIS A 91 2.88 -5.28 0.70
N GLY A 92 3.81 -6.11 0.24
CA GLY A 92 3.63 -6.97 -0.91
C GLY A 92 4.94 -7.58 -1.39
N THR A 93 4.84 -8.51 -2.33
CA THR A 93 5.95 -9.18 -3.01
C THR A 93 5.65 -9.25 -4.50
N LEU A 94 6.67 -9.41 -5.32
CA LEU A 94 6.52 -9.58 -6.77
C LEU A 94 7.45 -10.73 -7.22
N PRO A 95 7.05 -11.98 -7.02
CA PRO A 95 7.78 -13.13 -7.55
C PRO A 95 7.67 -13.18 -9.07
N ASP A 96 8.59 -13.92 -9.70
CA ASP A 96 8.50 -14.19 -11.12
C ASP A 96 7.23 -14.97 -11.46
N GLN A 97 6.62 -14.63 -12.59
CA GLN A 97 5.37 -15.28 -13.01
C GLN A 97 5.57 -16.75 -13.40
N ALA A 98 6.73 -17.09 -14.00
CA ALA A 98 7.04 -18.48 -14.36
C ALA A 98 7.22 -19.36 -13.11
N ASP A 99 7.82 -18.80 -12.05
CA ASP A 99 7.95 -19.49 -10.77
C ASP A 99 6.57 -19.76 -10.16
N CYS A 100 5.66 -18.80 -10.22
CA CYS A 100 4.28 -18.99 -9.74
C CYS A 100 3.51 -20.04 -10.56
N GLN A 101 3.82 -20.21 -11.85
CA GLN A 101 3.18 -21.23 -12.70
C GLN A 101 3.62 -22.64 -12.35
N SER A 102 4.87 -22.82 -11.95
CA SER A 102 5.46 -24.12 -11.62
C SER A 102 5.33 -24.49 -10.14
N ASN A 103 4.99 -23.51 -9.26
CA ASN A 103 4.89 -23.71 -7.82
C ASN A 103 3.58 -23.12 -7.27
N LEU A 104 2.61 -24.01 -6.98
CA LEU A 104 1.30 -23.62 -6.46
C LEU A 104 1.36 -23.00 -5.05
N GLU A 105 2.32 -23.37 -4.21
CA GLU A 105 2.52 -22.78 -2.89
C GLU A 105 2.98 -21.32 -3.03
N LEU A 106 3.91 -21.05 -3.96
CA LEU A 106 4.32 -19.68 -4.29
C LEU A 106 3.17 -18.87 -4.88
N CYS A 107 2.37 -19.49 -5.76
CA CYS A 107 1.16 -18.87 -6.31
C CYS A 107 0.19 -18.50 -5.19
N GLN A 108 -0.13 -19.42 -4.28
CA GLN A 108 -1.01 -19.19 -3.14
C GLN A 108 -0.47 -18.09 -2.23
N SER A 109 0.78 -18.17 -1.81
CA SER A 109 1.39 -17.17 -0.93
C SER A 109 1.43 -15.77 -1.56
N THR A 110 1.59 -15.71 -2.89
CA THR A 110 1.55 -14.44 -3.64
C THR A 110 0.16 -13.81 -3.60
N LEU A 111 -0.90 -14.61 -3.79
CA LEU A 111 -2.29 -14.15 -3.66
C LEU A 111 -2.59 -13.70 -2.24
N GLU A 112 -2.14 -14.46 -1.25
CA GLU A 112 -2.35 -14.17 0.16
C GLU A 112 -1.68 -12.86 0.59
N VAL A 113 -0.37 -12.73 0.34
CA VAL A 113 0.41 -11.56 0.79
C VAL A 113 0.02 -10.28 0.04
N ASN A 114 -0.31 -10.35 -1.27
CA ASN A 114 -0.59 -9.17 -2.07
C ASN A 114 -2.08 -8.81 -2.17
N GLY A 115 -2.98 -9.73 -1.82
CA GLY A 115 -4.42 -9.56 -1.96
C GLY A 115 -5.17 -9.70 -0.64
N VAL A 116 -5.15 -10.90 -0.06
CA VAL A 116 -5.93 -11.24 1.13
C VAL A 116 -5.46 -10.45 2.35
N SER A 117 -4.17 -10.46 2.63
CA SER A 117 -3.59 -9.76 3.78
C SER A 117 -3.89 -8.24 3.79
N PRO A 118 -3.66 -7.48 2.69
CA PRO A 118 -4.04 -6.07 2.64
C PRO A 118 -5.53 -5.83 2.87
N ALA A 119 -6.40 -6.72 2.36
CA ALA A 119 -7.85 -6.61 2.58
C ALA A 119 -8.23 -6.84 4.06
N LEU A 120 -7.61 -7.81 4.73
CA LEU A 120 -7.83 -8.07 6.15
C LEU A 120 -7.36 -6.92 7.04
N PHE A 121 -6.19 -6.35 6.77
CA PHE A 121 -5.75 -5.14 7.46
C PHE A 121 -6.72 -3.98 7.24
N ALA A 122 -7.15 -3.76 6.00
CA ALA A 122 -8.10 -2.69 5.69
C ALA A 122 -9.43 -2.86 6.45
N GLU A 123 -9.95 -4.09 6.55
CA GLU A 123 -11.16 -4.36 7.32
C GLU A 123 -10.95 -4.16 8.82
N ALA A 124 -9.83 -4.61 9.37
CA ALA A 124 -9.51 -4.41 10.78
C ALA A 124 -9.44 -2.92 11.14
N PHE A 125 -8.78 -2.09 10.33
CA PHE A 125 -8.80 -0.63 10.50
C PHE A 125 -10.20 -0.04 10.34
N ALA A 126 -10.97 -0.52 9.35
CA ALA A 126 -12.34 -0.07 9.08
C ALA A 126 -13.28 -0.29 10.27
N GLN A 127 -13.12 -1.38 11.02
CA GLN A 127 -13.91 -1.66 12.23
C GLN A 127 -13.73 -0.58 13.31
N HIS A 128 -12.50 -0.11 13.53
CA HIS A 128 -12.22 0.93 14.53
C HIS A 128 -12.57 2.33 14.01
N MET A 129 -12.15 2.67 12.79
CA MET A 129 -12.40 3.99 12.20
C MET A 129 -13.90 4.25 11.98
N SER A 130 -14.69 3.21 11.69
CA SER A 130 -16.14 3.30 11.61
C SER A 130 -16.77 3.80 12.92
N LYS A 131 -16.31 3.29 14.06
CA LYS A 131 -16.80 3.70 15.39
C LYS A 131 -16.43 5.14 15.73
N LEU A 132 -15.26 5.58 15.29
CA LEU A 132 -14.74 6.94 15.48
C LEU A 132 -15.35 7.92 14.46
N ASN A 133 -15.93 7.42 13.38
CA ASN A 133 -16.34 8.19 12.19
C ASN A 133 -15.24 9.14 11.68
N ALA A 134 -13.96 8.70 11.72
CA ALA A 134 -12.81 9.51 11.36
C ALA A 134 -11.62 8.62 10.96
N GLY A 135 -10.69 9.16 10.17
CA GLY A 135 -9.46 8.53 9.75
C GLY A 135 -9.37 8.26 8.26
N CYS A 136 -8.20 7.82 7.81
CA CYS A 136 -7.92 7.49 6.43
C CYS A 136 -7.31 6.08 6.33
N ILE A 137 -7.90 5.23 5.49
CA ILE A 137 -7.35 3.92 5.10
C ILE A 137 -6.81 4.06 3.69
N ALA A 138 -5.50 4.10 3.53
CA ALA A 138 -4.80 4.19 2.27
C ALA A 138 -4.17 2.84 1.91
N ILE A 139 -4.53 2.26 0.75
CA ILE A 139 -4.13 0.90 0.40
C ILE A 139 -3.33 0.91 -0.89
N ILE A 140 -2.12 0.37 -0.87
CA ILE A 140 -1.29 0.24 -2.08
C ILE A 140 -1.74 -0.97 -2.89
N GLY A 141 -2.48 -0.67 -3.95
CA GLY A 141 -2.79 -1.57 -5.05
C GLY A 141 -1.67 -1.63 -6.09
N SER A 142 -2.03 -1.58 -7.36
CA SER A 142 -1.12 -1.48 -8.51
C SER A 142 -1.93 -1.26 -9.80
N VAL A 143 -1.32 -0.65 -10.81
CA VAL A 143 -1.86 -0.66 -12.18
C VAL A 143 -2.01 -2.09 -12.74
N ALA A 144 -1.25 -3.06 -12.22
CA ALA A 144 -1.38 -4.48 -12.58
C ALA A 144 -2.73 -5.09 -12.20
N GLY A 145 -3.42 -4.51 -11.19
CA GLY A 145 -4.76 -4.95 -10.78
C GLY A 145 -5.89 -4.48 -11.70
N ASP A 146 -5.61 -3.66 -12.70
CA ASP A 146 -6.64 -3.12 -13.61
C ASP A 146 -6.98 -4.06 -14.75
N ARG A 147 -6.02 -4.86 -15.23
CA ARG A 147 -6.21 -5.87 -16.26
C ARG A 147 -5.14 -6.96 -16.14
N GLY A 148 -5.56 -8.23 -16.19
CA GLY A 148 -4.64 -9.37 -16.18
C GLY A 148 -3.71 -9.38 -17.39
N ARG A 149 -2.42 -9.63 -17.15
CA ARG A 149 -1.36 -9.69 -18.18
C ARG A 149 -0.59 -11.00 -18.02
N ARG A 150 -0.17 -11.60 -19.15
CA ARG A 150 0.59 -12.86 -19.13
C ARG A 150 1.88 -12.79 -18.31
N SER A 151 2.47 -11.61 -18.21
CA SER A 151 3.74 -11.38 -17.51
C SER A 151 3.63 -11.39 -15.99
N ASN A 152 2.43 -11.21 -15.40
CA ASN A 152 2.27 -11.08 -13.96
C ASN A 152 0.82 -11.29 -13.47
N TYR A 153 0.08 -12.26 -14.05
CA TYR A 153 -1.35 -12.40 -13.73
C TYR A 153 -1.65 -12.88 -12.31
N VAL A 154 -0.75 -13.59 -11.64
CA VAL A 154 -0.94 -13.97 -10.23
C VAL A 154 -0.89 -12.72 -9.35
N TYR A 155 0.14 -11.90 -9.51
CA TYR A 155 0.23 -10.61 -8.82
C TYR A 155 -0.91 -9.68 -9.22
N GLY A 156 -1.23 -9.60 -10.51
CA GLY A 156 -2.34 -8.80 -11.04
C GLY A 156 -3.68 -9.20 -10.44
N ALA A 157 -3.96 -10.50 -10.29
CA ALA A 157 -5.17 -11.00 -9.65
C ALA A 157 -5.27 -10.57 -8.18
N ALA A 158 -4.17 -10.70 -7.42
CA ALA A 158 -4.11 -10.24 -6.04
C ALA A 158 -4.37 -8.72 -5.92
N LYS A 159 -3.77 -7.90 -6.79
CA LYS A 159 -4.00 -6.45 -6.82
C LYS A 159 -5.37 -6.07 -7.39
N GLY A 160 -5.97 -6.94 -8.20
CA GLY A 160 -7.38 -6.86 -8.62
C GLY A 160 -8.33 -7.06 -7.45
N LEU A 161 -8.07 -8.05 -6.58
CA LEU A 161 -8.79 -8.24 -5.31
C LEU A 161 -8.73 -6.98 -4.46
N VAL A 162 -7.54 -6.43 -4.20
CA VAL A 162 -7.35 -5.18 -3.45
C VAL A 162 -8.17 -4.05 -4.07
N THR A 163 -8.14 -3.92 -5.39
CA THR A 163 -8.90 -2.89 -6.11
C THR A 163 -10.40 -2.99 -5.83
N ARG A 164 -10.98 -4.18 -5.97
CA ARG A 164 -12.43 -4.40 -5.74
C ARG A 164 -12.81 -4.26 -4.28
N TYR A 165 -11.98 -4.78 -3.38
CA TYR A 165 -12.19 -4.66 -1.95
C TYR A 165 -12.21 -3.19 -1.51
N THR A 166 -11.21 -2.40 -1.95
CA THR A 166 -11.13 -0.98 -1.63
C THR A 166 -12.34 -0.20 -2.17
N GLN A 167 -12.81 -0.52 -3.39
CA GLN A 167 -14.03 0.08 -3.95
C GLN A 167 -15.27 -0.21 -3.08
N GLY A 168 -15.38 -1.44 -2.56
CA GLY A 168 -16.44 -1.82 -1.61
C GLY A 168 -16.38 -1.00 -0.32
N LEU A 169 -15.17 -0.82 0.26
CA LEU A 169 -14.98 0.03 1.43
C LEU A 169 -15.29 1.50 1.13
N GLN A 170 -14.89 2.03 -0.02
CA GLN A 170 -15.24 3.40 -0.45
C GLN A 170 -16.75 3.60 -0.49
N HIS A 171 -17.48 2.62 -1.03
CA HIS A 171 -18.95 2.67 -1.07
C HIS A 171 -19.57 2.58 0.34
N ARG A 172 -19.04 1.69 1.20
CA ARG A 172 -19.48 1.56 2.60
C ARG A 172 -19.32 2.87 3.38
N PHE A 173 -18.23 3.59 3.17
CA PHE A 173 -17.94 4.83 3.90
C PHE A 173 -18.34 6.11 3.16
N ALA A 174 -19.08 6.01 2.05
CA ALA A 174 -19.56 7.17 1.34
C ALA A 174 -20.42 8.05 2.26
N GLY A 175 -20.10 9.34 2.34
CA GLY A 175 -20.79 10.31 3.23
C GLY A 175 -20.40 10.23 4.71
N SER A 176 -19.48 9.36 5.11
CA SER A 176 -18.94 9.30 6.48
C SER A 176 -17.67 10.15 6.64
N GLY A 177 -17.17 10.25 7.88
CA GLY A 177 -15.89 10.89 8.19
C GLY A 177 -14.65 10.01 7.89
N VAL A 178 -14.85 8.76 7.43
CA VAL A 178 -13.77 7.85 7.09
C VAL A 178 -13.41 7.96 5.62
N GLN A 179 -12.16 8.30 5.34
CA GLN A 179 -11.60 8.31 3.99
C GLN A 179 -11.06 6.93 3.63
N VAL A 180 -11.32 6.44 2.42
CA VAL A 180 -10.68 5.23 1.87
C VAL A 180 -10.06 5.56 0.52
N THR A 181 -8.75 5.33 0.40
CA THR A 181 -7.97 5.70 -0.78
C THR A 181 -7.27 4.49 -1.37
N LEU A 182 -7.54 4.21 -2.64
CA LEU A 182 -6.80 3.22 -3.43
C LEU A 182 -5.62 3.87 -4.14
N ILE A 183 -4.42 3.38 -3.90
CA ILE A 183 -3.21 3.86 -4.56
C ILE A 183 -2.81 2.85 -5.63
N LYS A 184 -2.58 3.30 -6.85
CA LYS A 184 -2.17 2.47 -8.00
C LYS A 184 -0.81 2.93 -8.55
N PRO A 185 0.30 2.49 -7.95
CA PRO A 185 1.61 2.75 -8.53
C PRO A 185 1.75 2.05 -9.90
N GLY A 186 2.40 2.75 -10.83
CA GLY A 186 3.03 2.12 -11.98
C GLY A 186 4.39 1.52 -11.61
N PRO A 187 5.17 1.03 -12.61
CA PRO A 187 6.54 0.60 -12.38
C PRO A 187 7.36 1.69 -11.68
N THR A 188 7.88 1.35 -10.51
CA THR A 188 8.63 2.24 -9.62
C THR A 188 10.01 1.63 -9.39
N ASP A 189 11.07 2.42 -9.43
CA ASP A 189 12.45 1.95 -9.24
C ASP A 189 12.69 1.57 -7.77
N THR A 190 12.55 0.29 -7.49
CA THR A 190 12.63 -0.29 -6.15
C THR A 190 13.35 -1.64 -6.21
N PRO A 191 13.81 -2.19 -5.07
CA PRO A 191 14.34 -3.55 -5.05
C PRO A 191 13.37 -4.61 -5.60
N MET A 192 12.06 -4.41 -5.47
CA MET A 192 11.02 -5.30 -5.99
C MET A 192 11.02 -5.39 -7.52
N THR A 193 11.39 -4.32 -8.20
CA THR A 193 11.42 -4.22 -9.68
C THR A 193 12.82 -4.35 -10.26
N ALA A 194 13.81 -4.72 -9.43
CA ALA A 194 15.22 -4.74 -9.80
C ALA A 194 15.53 -5.66 -10.99
N GLY A 195 14.78 -6.75 -11.17
CA GLY A 195 14.91 -7.71 -12.28
C GLY A 195 14.07 -7.37 -13.53
N MET A 196 13.28 -6.31 -13.52
CA MET A 196 12.42 -5.96 -14.66
C MET A 196 13.17 -5.17 -15.73
N ASP A 197 12.80 -5.39 -16.99
CA ASP A 197 13.30 -4.59 -18.11
C ASP A 197 12.75 -3.15 -18.07
N GLY A 198 13.54 -2.21 -18.61
CA GLY A 198 13.11 -0.81 -18.73
C GLY A 198 13.27 0.06 -17.49
N LYS A 199 14.14 -0.29 -16.56
CA LYS A 199 14.43 0.45 -15.31
C LYS A 199 14.61 1.95 -15.49
N GLY A 200 15.30 2.42 -16.53
CA GLY A 200 15.51 3.85 -16.76
C GLY A 200 14.23 4.66 -17.08
N LYS A 201 13.08 4.00 -17.17
CA LYS A 201 11.76 4.61 -17.40
C LYS A 201 10.83 4.54 -16.18
N PHE A 202 11.28 3.91 -15.10
CA PHE A 202 10.49 3.76 -13.88
C PHE A 202 10.44 5.07 -13.09
N ALA A 203 9.34 5.27 -12.39
CA ALA A 203 9.21 6.43 -11.51
C ALA A 203 10.12 6.29 -10.29
N SER A 204 10.66 7.39 -9.79
CA SER A 204 11.38 7.37 -8.52
C SER A 204 10.41 7.07 -7.36
N PRO A 205 10.82 6.30 -6.34
CA PRO A 205 9.98 6.06 -5.16
C PRO A 205 9.62 7.37 -4.44
N GLU A 206 10.48 8.37 -4.50
CA GLU A 206 10.25 9.68 -3.91
C GLU A 206 9.09 10.42 -4.59
N ASP A 207 9.06 10.47 -5.93
CA ASP A 207 7.97 11.12 -6.67
C ASP A 207 6.65 10.38 -6.50
N VAL A 208 6.71 9.04 -6.43
CA VAL A 208 5.54 8.22 -6.11
C VAL A 208 5.01 8.56 -4.73
N ALA A 209 5.88 8.66 -3.71
CA ALA A 209 5.49 9.02 -2.35
C ALA A 209 4.88 10.43 -2.27
N LYS A 210 5.48 11.43 -2.92
CA LYS A 210 4.90 12.79 -3.03
C LYS A 210 3.50 12.77 -3.61
N THR A 211 3.31 12.02 -4.69
CA THR A 211 2.00 11.87 -5.35
C THR A 211 0.97 11.20 -4.43
N ILE A 212 1.39 10.19 -3.67
CA ILE A 212 0.54 9.48 -2.70
C ILE A 212 0.08 10.42 -1.60
N ILE A 213 1.00 11.13 -0.94
CA ILE A 213 0.68 12.01 0.18
C ILE A 213 -0.24 13.14 -0.25
N ALA A 214 0.12 13.84 -1.33
CA ALA A 214 -0.75 14.89 -1.88
C ALA A 214 -2.15 14.37 -2.26
N GLY A 215 -2.25 13.14 -2.75
CA GLY A 215 -3.54 12.52 -3.07
C GLY A 215 -4.35 12.16 -1.82
N ILE A 216 -3.72 11.70 -0.75
CA ILE A 216 -4.38 11.42 0.55
C ILE A 216 -4.90 12.73 1.15
N GLU A 217 -4.08 13.78 1.20
CA GLU A 217 -4.47 15.09 1.72
C GLU A 217 -5.63 15.71 0.94
N ASN A 218 -5.64 15.55 -0.38
CA ASN A 218 -6.73 15.99 -1.25
C ASN A 218 -7.92 15.02 -1.27
N LYS A 219 -7.97 14.03 -0.38
CA LYS A 219 -9.06 13.05 -0.22
C LYS A 219 -9.44 12.32 -1.50
N LYS A 220 -8.46 12.04 -2.37
CA LYS A 220 -8.71 11.30 -3.60
C LYS A 220 -9.10 9.86 -3.32
N LEU A 221 -10.15 9.38 -3.97
CA LEU A 221 -10.58 7.97 -3.88
C LEU A 221 -9.57 7.04 -4.56
N VAL A 222 -9.00 7.46 -5.70
CA VAL A 222 -8.01 6.71 -6.45
C VAL A 222 -6.83 7.61 -6.80
N ILE A 223 -5.62 7.13 -6.56
CA ILE A 223 -4.37 7.82 -6.88
C ILE A 223 -3.56 6.94 -7.81
N TYR A 224 -3.38 7.36 -9.05
CA TYR A 224 -2.37 6.79 -9.93
C TYR A 224 -1.03 7.51 -9.73
N ALA A 225 0.03 6.77 -9.48
CA ALA A 225 1.35 7.33 -9.18
C ALA A 225 2.45 6.69 -10.07
N PRO A 226 3.01 7.47 -11.03
CA PRO A 226 2.62 8.81 -11.47
C PRO A 226 1.27 8.86 -12.22
N GLY A 227 0.66 10.05 -12.25
CA GLY A 227 -0.70 10.28 -12.79
C GLY A 227 -0.92 9.86 -14.24
N LYS A 228 0.13 9.82 -15.07
CA LYS A 228 0.05 9.34 -16.48
C LYS A 228 -0.56 7.93 -16.60
N TRP A 229 -0.44 7.11 -15.55
CA TRP A 229 -0.99 5.75 -15.54
C TRP A 229 -2.51 5.71 -15.53
N GLU A 230 -3.18 6.76 -15.12
CA GLU A 230 -4.64 6.86 -15.19
C GLU A 230 -5.13 6.77 -16.64
N ILE A 231 -4.54 7.57 -17.52
CA ILE A 231 -4.87 7.57 -18.97
C ILE A 231 -4.43 6.25 -19.62
N ILE A 232 -3.21 5.79 -19.35
CA ILE A 232 -2.69 4.54 -19.91
C ILE A 232 -3.61 3.37 -19.54
N MET A 233 -3.99 3.26 -18.28
CA MET A 233 -4.84 2.16 -17.81
C MET A 233 -6.30 2.32 -18.24
N MET A 234 -6.78 3.55 -18.44
CA MET A 234 -8.07 3.78 -19.07
C MET A 234 -8.11 3.15 -20.48
N VAL A 235 -7.10 3.37 -21.28
CA VAL A 235 -6.99 2.75 -22.62
C VAL A 235 -6.85 1.22 -22.49
N ILE A 236 -5.90 0.74 -21.69
CA ILE A 236 -5.62 -0.70 -21.58
C ILE A 236 -6.86 -1.50 -21.13
N ARG A 237 -7.64 -1.00 -20.18
CA ARG A 237 -8.85 -1.67 -19.70
C ARG A 237 -9.92 -1.85 -20.77
N HIS A 238 -10.00 -0.92 -21.72
CA HIS A 238 -11.04 -0.93 -22.77
C HIS A 238 -10.58 -1.57 -24.08
N LEU A 239 -9.31 -1.98 -24.19
CA LEU A 239 -8.84 -2.67 -25.39
C LEU A 239 -9.62 -3.99 -25.60
N PRO A 240 -10.15 -4.26 -26.80
CA PRO A 240 -10.74 -5.55 -27.13
C PRO A 240 -9.74 -6.71 -26.94
N SER A 241 -10.22 -7.86 -26.50
CA SER A 241 -9.36 -9.00 -26.19
C SER A 241 -8.53 -9.49 -27.39
N PHE A 242 -9.07 -9.41 -28.60
CA PHE A 242 -8.36 -9.82 -29.81
C PHE A 242 -7.15 -8.92 -30.15
N ILE A 243 -7.16 -7.66 -29.70
CA ILE A 243 -6.01 -6.73 -29.79
C ILE A 243 -5.07 -6.99 -28.61
N PHE A 244 -5.62 -7.01 -27.39
CA PHE A 244 -4.83 -7.13 -26.17
C PHE A 244 -4.00 -8.43 -26.12
N ASN A 245 -4.57 -9.55 -26.55
CA ASN A 245 -3.90 -10.86 -26.54
C ASN A 245 -2.70 -10.95 -27.51
N LYS A 246 -2.58 -10.03 -28.46
CA LYS A 246 -1.43 -9.91 -29.37
C LYS A 246 -0.31 -9.02 -28.83
N MET A 247 -0.59 -8.25 -27.77
CA MET A 247 0.39 -7.33 -27.16
C MET A 247 1.33 -8.07 -26.21
N ASN A 248 2.56 -7.63 -26.17
CA ASN A 248 3.56 -8.09 -25.21
C ASN A 248 3.77 -6.99 -24.14
N ILE A 249 2.85 -6.95 -23.15
CA ILE A 249 2.84 -5.96 -22.07
C ILE A 249 2.70 -6.60 -20.70
#